data_21b0699c4c6319eb6ededdcdc3ffcce0
#
_entry.id   21b0699c4c6319eb6ededdcdc3ffcce0
#
_cell.length_a   1.000
_cell.length_b   1.000
_cell.length_c   1.000
_cell.angle_alpha   90.00
_cell.angle_beta   90.00
_cell.angle_gamma   90.00
#
_symmetry.space_group_name_H-M   'P 1'
#
loop_
_entity.id
_entity.type
_entity.pdbx_description
1 polymer ?
#
loop_
_entity_poly.entity_id
_entity_poly.type
_entity_poly.pdbx_seq_one_letter_code
_entity_poly.pdbx_strand_id
1 'polypeptide(L)'
;MVLTVSRWVRDFQSSLSTSDILREYGADTLRLYEMFMGPLEASKPWSQQGVEGARRFIGKVWNFFTTEGNVVDEDVKELEKVYNQTVKKVTDDFEKLGFNTAISQMMIFMNAATKLGKCSREYAEGFIKMFSCICPHAG
;
A
#
# COMPACT_ATOMS: atom_id res chain seq x y z
N MET A 1 4.75 17.27 -3.61
CA MET A 1 4.34 16.36 -2.52
C MET A 1 4.69 16.89 -1.12
N VAL A 2 5.92 17.31 -0.89
CA VAL A 2 6.32 17.93 0.38
C VAL A 2 5.51 19.19 0.66
N LEU A 3 5.26 20.02 -0.36
CA LEU A 3 4.40 21.19 -0.26
C LEU A 3 2.97 20.85 0.13
N THR A 4 2.44 19.73 -0.35
CA THR A 4 1.09 19.26 0.00
C THR A 4 1.00 18.92 1.48
N VAL A 5 1.97 18.20 2.03
CA VAL A 5 2.02 17.86 3.46
C VAL A 5 2.13 19.12 4.31
N SER A 6 3.01 20.05 3.95
CA SER A 6 3.17 21.31 4.65
C SER A 6 1.90 22.16 4.62
N ARG A 7 1.20 22.12 3.49
CA ARG A 7 -0.08 22.80 3.33
C ARG A 7 -1.17 22.19 4.20
N TRP A 8 -1.25 20.86 4.22
CA TRP A 8 -2.20 20.15 5.07
C TRP A 8 -2.02 20.51 6.54
N VAL A 9 -0.78 20.55 7.01
CA VAL A 9 -0.47 20.91 8.39
C VAL A 9 -0.94 22.32 8.71
N ARG A 10 -0.80 23.26 7.76
CA ARG A 10 -1.25 24.65 7.95
C ARG A 10 -2.76 24.80 7.90
N ASP A 11 -3.37 24.19 6.86
CA ASP A 11 -4.80 24.36 6.60
C ASP A 11 -5.67 23.66 7.64
N PHE A 12 -5.13 22.63 8.27
CA PHE A 12 -5.87 21.81 9.22
C PHE A 12 -5.98 22.45 10.61
N GLN A 13 -5.23 23.50 10.90
CA GLN A 13 -5.17 24.13 12.22
C GLN A 13 -5.05 23.13 13.38
N SER A 14 -4.57 21.95 13.09
CA SER A 14 -4.45 20.90 14.09
C SER A 14 -3.08 20.94 14.74
N SER A 15 -3.02 20.46 15.95
CA SER A 15 -1.77 20.26 16.66
C SER A 15 -0.93 19.11 16.08
N LEU A 16 -1.45 18.40 15.08
CA LEU A 16 -0.77 17.28 14.45
C LEU A 16 0.26 17.78 13.45
N SER A 17 1.53 17.57 13.76
CA SER A 17 2.63 17.81 12.82
C SER A 17 2.97 16.53 12.05
N THR A 18 3.76 16.67 10.98
CA THR A 18 4.31 15.51 10.27
C THR A 18 5.07 14.59 11.22
N SER A 19 5.81 15.16 12.18
CA SER A 19 6.54 14.38 13.17
C SER A 19 5.63 13.54 14.07
N ASP A 20 4.46 14.08 14.45
CA ASP A 20 3.48 13.36 15.26
C ASP A 20 2.90 12.16 14.50
N ILE A 21 2.58 12.36 13.23
CA ILE A 21 2.07 11.29 12.35
C ILE A 21 3.11 10.21 12.16
N LEU A 22 4.36 10.58 11.91
CA LEU A 22 5.46 9.63 11.77
C LEU A 22 5.68 8.82 13.04
N ARG A 23 5.51 9.45 14.20
CA ARG A 23 5.67 8.78 15.50
C ARG A 23 4.54 7.81 15.77
N GLU A 24 3.30 8.19 15.46
CA GLU A 24 2.12 7.39 15.76
C GLU A 24 1.88 6.27 14.75
N TYR A 25 2.01 6.58 13.47
CA TYR A 25 1.65 5.66 12.39
C TYR A 25 2.84 5.09 11.61
N GLY A 26 3.99 5.74 11.66
CA GLY A 26 5.18 5.35 10.91
C GLY A 26 5.25 5.97 9.52
N ALA A 27 6.46 5.97 8.95
CA ALA A 27 6.74 6.56 7.64
C ALA A 27 6.01 5.83 6.51
N ASP A 28 5.94 4.51 6.56
CA ASP A 28 5.30 3.70 5.53
C ASP A 28 3.80 4.00 5.43
N THR A 29 3.13 4.17 6.57
CA THR A 29 1.71 4.52 6.62
C THR A 29 1.46 5.89 5.98
N LEU A 30 2.29 6.88 6.29
CA LEU A 30 2.18 8.20 5.71
C LEU A 30 2.43 8.17 4.19
N ARG A 31 3.45 7.46 3.74
CA ARG A 31 3.75 7.31 2.31
C ARG A 31 2.59 6.65 1.57
N LEU A 32 2.08 5.55 2.11
CA LEU A 32 0.96 4.83 1.51
C LEU A 32 -0.29 5.70 1.45
N TYR A 33 -0.59 6.43 2.52
CA TYR A 33 -1.72 7.33 2.58
C TYR A 33 -1.62 8.42 1.51
N GLU A 34 -0.48 9.10 1.42
CA GLU A 34 -0.28 10.17 0.45
C GLU A 34 -0.41 9.69 -0.99
N MET A 35 0.15 8.52 -1.29
CA MET A 35 0.10 7.95 -2.64
C MET A 35 -1.29 7.43 -3.00
N PHE A 36 -2.06 6.97 -2.00
CA PHE A 36 -3.40 6.40 -2.22
C PHE A 36 -4.49 7.46 -2.36
N MET A 37 -4.31 8.66 -1.82
CA MET A 37 -5.36 9.68 -1.74
C MET A 37 -5.89 10.18 -3.09
N GLY A 38 -5.23 9.87 -4.17
CA GLY A 38 -5.63 10.25 -5.52
C GLY A 38 -4.45 10.73 -6.34
N PRO A 39 -4.70 11.33 -7.52
CA PRO A 39 -3.64 11.83 -8.37
C PRO A 39 -2.75 12.82 -7.61
N LEU A 40 -1.45 12.78 -7.86
CA LEU A 40 -0.47 13.66 -7.21
C LEU A 40 -0.78 15.14 -7.39
N GLU A 41 -1.43 15.48 -8.49
CA GLU A 41 -1.81 16.86 -8.84
C GLU A 41 -3.03 17.35 -8.06
N ALA A 42 -3.83 16.43 -7.52
CA ALA A 42 -5.06 16.77 -6.81
C ALA A 42 -4.77 17.12 -5.35
N SER A 43 -5.31 18.25 -4.91
CA SER A 43 -5.30 18.61 -3.51
C SER A 43 -6.45 17.91 -2.79
N LYS A 44 -6.15 17.20 -1.71
CA LYS A 44 -7.14 16.46 -0.92
C LYS A 44 -7.06 16.89 0.55
N PRO A 45 -8.19 17.00 1.24
CA PRO A 45 -8.18 17.28 2.68
C PRO A 45 -7.62 16.08 3.45
N TRP A 46 -7.03 16.35 4.60
CA TRP A 46 -6.55 15.29 5.51
C TRP A 46 -7.72 14.43 5.99
N SER A 47 -7.52 13.13 6.02
CA SER A 47 -8.50 12.19 6.54
C SER A 47 -7.84 11.23 7.54
N GLN A 48 -8.25 11.32 8.79
CA GLN A 48 -7.79 10.40 9.83
C GLN A 48 -8.18 8.94 9.50
N GLN A 49 -9.39 8.76 9.00
CA GLN A 49 -9.87 7.44 8.59
C GLN A 49 -9.04 6.85 7.46
N GLY A 50 -8.59 7.68 6.52
CA GLY A 50 -7.73 7.27 5.43
C GLY A 50 -6.37 6.79 5.92
N VAL A 51 -5.78 7.49 6.89
CA VAL A 51 -4.50 7.12 7.51
C VAL A 51 -4.64 5.77 8.24
N GLU A 52 -5.70 5.60 9.00
CA GLU A 52 -5.98 4.34 9.70
C GLU A 52 -6.21 3.19 8.74
N GLY A 53 -6.88 3.46 7.61
CA GLY A 53 -7.07 2.49 6.53
C GLY A 53 -5.74 2.05 5.92
N ALA A 54 -4.83 3.00 5.67
CA ALA A 54 -3.49 2.69 5.18
C ALA A 54 -2.71 1.83 6.17
N ARG A 55 -2.76 2.18 7.44
CA ARG A 55 -2.10 1.40 8.50
C ARG A 55 -2.65 -0.01 8.59
N ARG A 56 -3.96 -0.17 8.51
CA ARG A 56 -4.60 -1.50 8.52
C ARG A 56 -4.17 -2.34 7.32
N PHE A 57 -4.04 -1.73 6.16
CA PHE A 57 -3.57 -2.44 4.97
C PHE A 57 -2.13 -2.93 5.14
N ILE A 58 -1.24 -2.09 5.64
CA ILE A 58 0.15 -2.49 5.92
C ILE A 58 0.18 -3.63 6.93
N GLY A 59 -0.60 -3.54 7.99
CA GLY A 59 -0.73 -4.61 8.98
C GLY A 59 -1.27 -5.91 8.39
N LYS A 60 -2.23 -5.82 7.49
CA LYS A 60 -2.78 -6.98 6.78
C LYS A 60 -1.72 -7.66 5.91
N VAL A 61 -0.94 -6.89 5.17
CA VAL A 61 0.17 -7.40 4.34
C VAL A 61 1.20 -8.08 5.24
N TRP A 62 1.62 -7.42 6.29
CA TRP A 62 2.60 -7.94 7.23
C TRP A 62 2.15 -9.26 7.85
N ASN A 63 0.94 -9.27 8.42
CA ASN A 63 0.40 -10.46 9.08
C ASN A 63 0.24 -11.63 8.11
N PHE A 64 -0.21 -11.37 6.89
CA PHE A 64 -0.39 -12.43 5.90
C PHE A 64 0.94 -13.11 5.56
N PHE A 65 1.98 -12.33 5.25
CA PHE A 65 3.26 -12.87 4.81
C PHE A 65 4.14 -13.39 5.95
N THR A 66 3.89 -12.98 7.18
CA THR A 66 4.62 -13.49 8.35
C THR A 66 3.94 -14.70 9.02
N THR A 67 2.70 -15.00 8.67
CA THR A 67 1.98 -16.16 9.20
C THR A 67 2.46 -17.44 8.51
N GLU A 68 2.88 -18.42 9.29
CA GLU A 68 3.29 -19.72 8.78
C GLU A 68 2.16 -20.39 8.00
N GLY A 69 2.50 -20.98 6.86
CA GLY A 69 1.56 -21.69 6.02
C GLY A 69 0.82 -20.86 4.99
N ASN A 70 0.90 -19.53 5.08
CA ASN A 70 0.27 -18.67 4.06
C ASN A 70 1.11 -18.57 2.78
N VAL A 71 2.43 -18.63 2.90
CA VAL A 71 3.32 -18.66 1.74
C VAL A 71 3.72 -20.11 1.51
N VAL A 72 3.37 -20.64 0.33
CA VAL A 72 3.62 -22.03 -0.05
C VAL A 72 4.54 -22.10 -1.28
N ASP A 73 5.28 -23.19 -1.40
CA ASP A 73 6.14 -23.40 -2.56
C ASP A 73 5.36 -23.95 -3.77
N GLU A 74 4.11 -24.33 -3.56
CA GLU A 74 3.23 -24.85 -4.61
C GLU A 74 2.69 -23.70 -5.47
N ASP A 75 2.41 -24.03 -6.73
CA ASP A 75 1.79 -23.08 -7.65
C ASP A 75 0.30 -22.89 -7.29
N VAL A 76 -0.08 -21.65 -7.03
CA VAL A 76 -1.47 -21.28 -6.70
C VAL A 76 -2.11 -20.68 -7.96
N LYS A 77 -2.69 -21.54 -8.78
CA LYS A 77 -3.25 -21.15 -10.08
C LYS A 77 -4.38 -20.14 -9.95
N GLU A 78 -5.11 -20.18 -8.86
CA GLU A 78 -6.22 -19.25 -8.60
C GLU A 78 -5.74 -17.79 -8.49
N LEU A 79 -4.48 -17.58 -8.07
CA LEU A 79 -3.88 -16.25 -7.98
C LEU A 79 -3.16 -15.82 -9.25
N GLU A 80 -2.89 -16.72 -10.18
CA GLU A 80 -2.08 -16.44 -11.37
C GLU A 80 -2.65 -15.26 -12.17
N LYS A 81 -3.93 -15.31 -12.45
CA LYS A 81 -4.60 -14.24 -13.22
C LYS A 81 -4.55 -12.90 -12.49
N VAL A 82 -4.89 -12.90 -11.21
CA VAL A 82 -4.88 -11.69 -10.39
C VAL A 82 -3.46 -11.15 -10.25
N TYR A 83 -2.48 -12.03 -10.04
CA TYR A 83 -1.08 -11.64 -9.95
C TYR A 83 -0.58 -11.00 -11.24
N ASN A 84 -0.85 -11.60 -12.39
CA ASN A 84 -0.42 -11.08 -13.68
C ASN A 84 -1.08 -9.72 -13.97
N GLN A 85 -2.35 -9.58 -13.65
CA GLN A 85 -3.05 -8.29 -13.74
C GLN A 85 -2.43 -7.24 -12.83
N THR A 86 -2.05 -7.64 -11.62
CA THR A 86 -1.42 -6.75 -10.65
C THR A 86 -0.06 -6.28 -11.13
N VAL A 87 0.78 -7.18 -11.61
CA VAL A 87 2.11 -6.83 -12.14
C VAL A 87 1.99 -5.83 -13.29
N LYS A 88 1.12 -6.13 -14.24
CA LYS A 88 0.90 -5.25 -15.40
C LYS A 88 0.41 -3.87 -14.97
N LYS A 89 -0.62 -3.84 -14.14
CA LYS A 89 -1.25 -2.58 -13.68
C LYS A 89 -0.27 -1.74 -12.86
N VAL A 90 0.45 -2.35 -11.94
CA VAL A 90 1.41 -1.63 -11.10
C VAL A 90 2.56 -1.10 -11.95
N THR A 91 3.08 -1.89 -12.89
CA THR A 91 4.14 -1.44 -13.78
C THR A 91 3.70 -0.23 -14.61
N ASP A 92 2.54 -0.33 -15.25
CA ASP A 92 2.00 0.76 -16.07
C ASP A 92 1.74 2.02 -15.24
N ASP A 93 1.16 1.85 -14.05
CA ASP A 93 0.83 2.98 -13.18
C ASP A 93 2.09 3.64 -12.59
N PHE A 94 3.13 2.88 -12.27
CA PHE A 94 4.39 3.45 -11.79
C PHE A 94 5.06 4.29 -12.88
N GLU A 95 5.01 3.87 -14.12
CA GLU A 95 5.54 4.65 -15.25
C GLU A 95 4.77 5.97 -15.43
N LYS A 96 3.47 5.96 -15.17
CA LYS A 96 2.57 7.11 -15.31
C LYS A 96 2.40 7.91 -14.03
N LEU A 97 3.07 7.53 -12.95
CA LEU A 97 2.91 8.10 -11.60
C LEU A 97 1.48 7.96 -11.04
N GLY A 98 0.75 6.93 -11.48
CA GLY A 98 -0.58 6.61 -11.02
C GLY A 98 -0.57 5.74 -9.77
N PHE A 99 0.07 6.19 -8.70
CA PHE A 99 0.27 5.39 -7.48
C PHE A 99 -1.03 4.99 -6.79
N ASN A 100 -2.04 5.83 -6.83
CA ASN A 100 -3.35 5.54 -6.21
C ASN A 100 -4.01 4.31 -6.84
N THR A 101 -3.97 4.18 -8.16
CA THR A 101 -4.55 3.03 -8.86
C THR A 101 -3.68 1.78 -8.70
N ALA A 102 -2.35 1.94 -8.64
CA ALA A 102 -1.44 0.84 -8.35
C ALA A 102 -1.72 0.24 -6.97
N ILE A 103 -1.89 1.07 -5.95
CA ILE A 103 -2.20 0.64 -4.58
C ILE A 103 -3.56 -0.04 -4.52
N SER A 104 -4.57 0.47 -5.23
CA SER A 104 -5.88 -0.18 -5.33
C SER A 104 -5.77 -1.59 -5.89
N GLN A 105 -4.95 -1.79 -6.91
CA GLN A 105 -4.71 -3.12 -7.49
C GLN A 105 -3.98 -4.04 -6.50
N MET A 106 -3.02 -3.52 -5.73
CA MET A 106 -2.36 -4.28 -4.68
C MET A 106 -3.35 -4.74 -3.61
N MET A 107 -4.32 -3.90 -3.25
CA MET A 107 -5.38 -4.26 -2.31
C MET A 107 -6.27 -5.38 -2.86
N ILE A 108 -6.58 -5.36 -4.15
CA ILE A 108 -7.35 -6.42 -4.81
C ILE A 108 -6.59 -7.75 -4.74
N PHE A 109 -5.29 -7.75 -5.02
CA PHE A 109 -4.45 -8.94 -4.91
C PHE A 109 -4.43 -9.49 -3.48
N MET A 110 -4.24 -8.61 -2.50
CA MET A 110 -4.22 -9.02 -1.09
C MET A 110 -5.55 -9.59 -0.63
N ASN A 111 -6.66 -9.03 -1.08
CA ASN A 111 -7.99 -9.56 -0.76
C ASN A 111 -8.17 -10.96 -1.35
N ALA A 112 -7.73 -11.18 -2.59
CA ALA A 112 -7.78 -12.50 -3.23
C ALA A 112 -6.91 -13.51 -2.50
N ALA A 113 -5.67 -13.14 -2.14
CA ALA A 113 -4.76 -14.01 -1.41
C ALA A 113 -5.29 -14.36 -0.02
N THR A 114 -5.85 -13.38 0.69
CA THR A 114 -6.43 -13.58 2.02
C THR A 114 -7.66 -14.49 1.96
N LYS A 115 -8.48 -14.35 0.93
CA LYS A 115 -9.66 -15.19 0.72
C LYS A 115 -9.28 -16.65 0.49
N LEU A 116 -8.21 -16.89 -0.27
CA LEU A 116 -7.67 -18.24 -0.50
C LEU A 116 -6.91 -18.78 0.71
N GLY A 117 -6.38 -17.89 1.55
CA GLY A 117 -5.56 -18.24 2.71
C GLY A 117 -4.17 -18.72 2.38
N LYS A 118 -3.72 -18.60 1.14
CA LYS A 118 -2.38 -19.00 0.70
C LYS A 118 -1.93 -18.21 -0.52
N CYS A 119 -0.62 -18.12 -0.69
CA CYS A 119 0.00 -17.44 -1.81
C CYS A 119 1.27 -18.20 -2.22
N SER A 120 1.52 -18.35 -3.51
CA SER A 120 2.77 -18.92 -4.01
C SER A 120 3.94 -18.03 -3.58
N ARG A 121 5.08 -18.64 -3.27
CA ARG A 121 6.30 -17.90 -2.91
C ARG A 121 6.72 -16.94 -4.01
N GLU A 122 6.62 -17.35 -5.26
CA GLU A 122 6.95 -16.52 -6.42
C GLU A 122 6.08 -15.24 -6.44
N TYR A 123 4.78 -15.40 -6.24
CA TYR A 123 3.85 -14.27 -6.21
C TYR A 123 4.06 -13.39 -4.99
N ALA A 124 4.37 -13.99 -3.85
CA ALA A 124 4.69 -13.25 -2.62
C ALA A 124 5.94 -12.37 -2.81
N GLU A 125 7.00 -12.93 -3.37
CA GLU A 125 8.24 -12.18 -3.62
C GLU A 125 8.00 -11.03 -4.60
N GLY A 126 7.28 -11.27 -5.69
CA GLY A 126 6.93 -10.24 -6.67
C GLY A 126 6.10 -9.13 -6.05
N PHE A 127 5.10 -9.47 -5.25
CA PHE A 127 4.26 -8.51 -4.55
C PHE A 127 5.08 -7.66 -3.57
N ILE A 128 5.93 -8.28 -2.77
CA ILE A 128 6.78 -7.59 -1.80
C ILE A 128 7.72 -6.60 -2.50
N LYS A 129 8.29 -6.98 -3.63
CA LYS A 129 9.14 -6.09 -4.43
C LYS A 129 8.38 -4.85 -4.90
N MET A 130 7.16 -5.02 -5.38
CA MET A 130 6.31 -3.90 -5.79
C MET A 130 5.91 -3.04 -4.59
N PHE A 131 5.55 -3.67 -3.49
CA PHE A 131 5.11 -2.99 -2.27
C PHE A 131 6.24 -2.20 -1.62
N SER A 132 7.47 -2.70 -1.67
CA SER A 132 8.63 -2.03 -1.08
C SER A 132 8.97 -0.71 -1.77
N CYS A 133 8.53 -0.50 -3.00
CA CYS A 133 8.69 0.79 -3.68
C CYS A 133 7.89 1.90 -2.98
N ILE A 134 6.79 1.56 -2.33
CA ILE A 134 5.92 2.50 -1.62
C ILE A 134 6.20 2.46 -0.12
N CYS A 135 6.34 1.26 0.44
CA CYS A 135 6.54 1.02 1.86
C CYS A 135 7.86 0.29 2.12
N PRO A 136 9.01 0.98 2.03
CA PRO A 136 10.32 0.33 2.08
C PRO A 136 10.64 -0.34 3.42
N HIS A 137 10.08 0.13 4.53
CA HIS A 137 10.34 -0.45 5.85
C HIS A 137 9.53 -1.73 6.08
N ALA A 138 8.35 -1.85 5.49
CA ALA A 138 7.52 -3.05 5.60
C ALA A 138 7.90 -4.10 4.56
N GLY A 139 8.42 -3.68 3.42
CA GLY A 139 8.82 -4.58 2.32
C GLY A 139 10.25 -5.11 2.38
#